data_fb7fb975dca2d898731ca1440d68e7eb
#
_entry.id   fb7fb975dca2d898731ca1440d68e7eb
#
_cell.length_a   1.000
_cell.length_b   1.000
_cell.length_c   1.000
_cell.angle_alpha   90.00
_cell.angle_beta   90.00
_cell.angle_gamma   90.00
#
_symmetry.space_group_name_H-M   'P 1'
#
loop_
_entity.id
_entity.type
_entity.pdbx_description
1 polymer ?
#
loop_
_entity_poly.entity_id
_entity_poly.type
_entity_poly.pdbx_seq_one_letter_code
_entity_poly.pdbx_strand_id
1 'polypeptide(L)'
;MLVIHTREELAEQIADWRSRDDHVALVPTRGNLHRGHLSLVELAREHAERVVVSVFVDPSQLDEGQDRDEYPSTLERDSRRLKTSSADLVFAPSVETMYPFGLDMATTVSVPGLSENFCGELRPGHFDSVTTVTARLFAMVLPDVAVFGQKDYQQQLVIRHMAEDMSLPVKIITAETVREDDGLAVGSRNSRLSGEDRAKAPALYQSLRAVGDELQNGRRNFEELEKVGQSRLVDAGLIVGTTAFEFVGDDKERGVSLFESRKAVPRPRATAAWRELSEQLDRALIGIDRS
;
A
#
# COMPACT_ATOMS: atom_id res chain seq x y z
N MET A 1 -18.96 -15.44 -6.48
CA MET A 1 -17.93 -15.00 -5.52
C MET A 1 -18.12 -15.79 -4.23
N LEU A 2 -17.10 -16.52 -3.82
CA LEU A 2 -17.05 -17.29 -2.57
C LEU A 2 -16.56 -16.40 -1.42
N VAL A 3 -16.93 -16.74 -0.19
CA VAL A 3 -16.34 -16.14 1.02
C VAL A 3 -15.80 -17.30 1.85
N ILE A 4 -14.50 -17.27 2.11
CA ILE A 4 -13.75 -18.35 2.77
C ILE A 4 -13.02 -17.78 3.99
N HIS A 5 -12.97 -18.57 5.07
CA HIS A 5 -12.39 -18.14 6.35
C HIS A 5 -11.23 -19.02 6.81
N THR A 6 -11.11 -20.24 6.30
CA THR A 6 -10.09 -21.21 6.72
C THR A 6 -8.99 -21.38 5.68
N ARG A 7 -7.84 -21.87 6.10
CA ARG A 7 -6.69 -22.16 5.21
C ARG A 7 -6.99 -23.39 4.34
N GLU A 8 -7.69 -24.35 4.89
CA GLU A 8 -8.06 -25.60 4.25
C GLU A 8 -9.00 -25.34 3.05
N GLU A 9 -10.10 -24.61 3.27
CA GLU A 9 -11.02 -24.23 2.18
C GLU A 9 -10.33 -23.40 1.10
N LEU A 10 -9.43 -22.48 1.50
CA LEU A 10 -8.65 -21.68 0.55
C LEU A 10 -7.74 -22.57 -0.29
N ALA A 11 -7.00 -23.48 0.35
CA ALA A 11 -6.08 -24.38 -0.33
C ALA A 11 -6.83 -25.31 -1.34
N GLU A 12 -7.98 -25.84 -0.97
CA GLU A 12 -8.84 -26.65 -1.86
C GLU A 12 -9.28 -25.82 -3.08
N GLN A 13 -9.73 -24.59 -2.88
CA GLN A 13 -10.17 -23.72 -3.96
C GLN A 13 -9.02 -23.33 -4.91
N ILE A 14 -7.85 -23.00 -4.35
CA ILE A 14 -6.66 -22.67 -5.16
C ILE A 14 -6.20 -23.90 -5.95
N ALA A 15 -6.19 -25.10 -5.34
CA ALA A 15 -5.84 -26.33 -6.01
C ALA A 15 -6.81 -26.66 -7.18
N ASP A 16 -8.11 -26.44 -6.98
CA ASP A 16 -9.12 -26.58 -8.03
C ASP A 16 -8.84 -25.64 -9.22
N TRP A 17 -8.52 -24.37 -8.97
CA TRP A 17 -8.17 -23.41 -10.03
C TRP A 17 -6.89 -23.82 -10.76
N ARG A 18 -5.83 -24.18 -10.00
CA ARG A 18 -4.55 -24.62 -10.56
C ARG A 18 -4.68 -25.88 -11.43
N SER A 19 -5.63 -26.78 -11.11
CA SER A 19 -5.89 -27.95 -11.91
C SER A 19 -6.45 -27.64 -13.32
N ARG A 20 -6.89 -26.39 -13.52
CA ARG A 20 -7.39 -25.84 -14.80
C ARG A 20 -6.42 -24.88 -15.45
N ASP A 21 -5.19 -24.79 -14.97
CA ASP A 21 -4.16 -23.82 -15.38
C ASP A 21 -4.57 -22.35 -15.19
N ASP A 22 -5.53 -22.06 -14.27
CA ASP A 22 -5.93 -20.69 -13.96
C ASP A 22 -4.80 -19.99 -13.18
N HIS A 23 -4.42 -18.77 -13.60
CA HIS A 23 -3.58 -17.87 -12.80
C HIS A 23 -4.40 -17.18 -11.72
N VAL A 24 -3.76 -16.91 -10.60
CA VAL A 24 -4.39 -16.30 -9.42
C VAL A 24 -3.77 -14.95 -9.11
N ALA A 25 -4.60 -13.91 -9.06
CA ALA A 25 -4.21 -12.61 -8.54
C ALA A 25 -4.70 -12.43 -7.09
N LEU A 26 -3.90 -11.75 -6.29
CA LEU A 26 -4.25 -11.36 -4.93
C LEU A 26 -4.35 -9.84 -4.79
N VAL A 27 -5.43 -9.36 -4.18
CA VAL A 27 -5.60 -7.97 -3.74
C VAL A 27 -5.71 -7.95 -2.22
N PRO A 28 -4.63 -7.66 -1.49
CA PRO A 28 -4.66 -7.59 -0.03
C PRO A 28 -5.39 -6.33 0.43
N THR A 29 -6.36 -6.48 1.35
CA THR A 29 -7.07 -5.35 1.95
C THR A 29 -7.31 -5.55 3.43
N ARG A 30 -7.61 -4.45 4.13
CA ARG A 30 -8.06 -4.48 5.53
C ARG A 30 -9.57 -4.28 5.66
N GLY A 31 -10.33 -4.41 4.56
CA GLY A 31 -11.76 -4.11 4.54
C GLY A 31 -12.07 -2.61 4.44
N ASN A 32 -13.32 -2.24 4.71
CA ASN A 32 -13.87 -0.91 4.50
C ASN A 32 -13.62 -0.40 3.07
N LEU A 33 -13.98 -1.27 2.11
CA LEU A 33 -13.63 -1.10 0.71
C LEU A 33 -14.28 0.14 0.11
N HIS A 34 -13.57 0.78 -0.80
CA HIS A 34 -14.00 1.94 -1.57
C HIS A 34 -13.60 1.78 -3.04
N ARG A 35 -13.98 2.72 -3.91
CA ARG A 35 -13.69 2.64 -5.36
C ARG A 35 -12.20 2.46 -5.68
N GLY A 36 -11.29 2.99 -4.86
CA GLY A 36 -9.87 2.74 -5.01
C GLY A 36 -9.47 1.28 -4.79
N HIS A 37 -10.14 0.55 -3.89
CA HIS A 37 -9.92 -0.90 -3.75
C HIS A 37 -10.53 -1.67 -4.92
N LEU A 38 -11.69 -1.24 -5.41
CA LEU A 38 -12.33 -1.90 -6.56
C LEU A 38 -11.49 -1.77 -7.83
N SER A 39 -10.81 -0.63 -8.06
CA SER A 39 -9.89 -0.49 -9.18
C SER A 39 -8.69 -1.44 -9.11
N LEU A 40 -8.21 -1.81 -7.90
CA LEU A 40 -7.19 -2.85 -7.75
C LEU A 40 -7.72 -4.22 -8.21
N VAL A 41 -8.98 -4.54 -7.91
CA VAL A 41 -9.63 -5.79 -8.32
C VAL A 41 -9.81 -5.83 -9.84
N GLU A 42 -10.18 -4.73 -10.45
CA GLU A 42 -10.30 -4.60 -11.91
C GLU A 42 -8.94 -4.81 -12.58
N LEU A 43 -7.90 -4.15 -12.10
CA LEU A 43 -6.53 -4.33 -12.61
C LEU A 43 -6.04 -5.77 -12.38
N ALA A 44 -6.35 -6.38 -11.24
CA ALA A 44 -5.99 -7.77 -10.96
C ALA A 44 -6.60 -8.73 -11.99
N ARG A 45 -7.86 -8.50 -12.41
CA ARG A 45 -8.55 -9.28 -13.44
C ARG A 45 -7.89 -9.18 -14.82
N GLU A 46 -7.21 -8.08 -15.13
CA GLU A 46 -6.47 -7.96 -16.39
C GLU A 46 -5.23 -8.87 -16.45
N HIS A 47 -4.78 -9.35 -15.29
CA HIS A 47 -3.54 -10.12 -15.14
C HIS A 47 -3.73 -11.57 -14.70
N ALA A 48 -4.95 -11.99 -14.37
CA ALA A 48 -5.23 -13.37 -13.92
C ALA A 48 -6.70 -13.77 -14.12
N GLU A 49 -6.91 -15.06 -14.34
CA GLU A 49 -8.25 -15.65 -14.51
C GLU A 49 -9.02 -15.69 -13.18
N ARG A 50 -8.32 -15.66 -12.04
CA ARG A 50 -8.91 -15.73 -10.70
C ARG A 50 -8.42 -14.60 -9.82
N VAL A 51 -9.34 -13.92 -9.18
CA VAL A 51 -9.03 -12.80 -8.28
C VAL A 51 -9.48 -13.11 -6.86
N VAL A 52 -8.52 -13.22 -5.96
CA VAL A 52 -8.70 -13.34 -4.51
C VAL A 52 -8.55 -11.97 -3.89
N VAL A 53 -9.53 -11.53 -3.12
CA VAL A 53 -9.44 -10.33 -2.29
C VAL A 53 -9.34 -10.77 -0.83
N SER A 54 -8.24 -10.47 -0.15
CA SER A 54 -8.20 -10.70 1.29
C SER A 54 -8.80 -9.52 2.05
N VAL A 55 -9.56 -9.83 3.09
CA VAL A 55 -10.11 -8.86 4.04
C VAL A 55 -9.65 -9.29 5.43
N PHE A 56 -8.51 -8.75 5.85
CA PHE A 56 -7.92 -9.08 7.15
C PHE A 56 -7.38 -7.84 7.84
N VAL A 57 -7.82 -7.63 9.08
CA VAL A 57 -7.31 -6.58 9.96
C VAL A 57 -6.29 -7.20 10.87
N ASP A 58 -5.03 -6.92 10.59
CA ASP A 58 -3.94 -7.39 11.43
C ASP A 58 -3.90 -6.58 12.74
N PRO A 59 -4.10 -7.22 13.90
CA PRO A 59 -4.02 -6.53 15.18
C PRO A 59 -2.68 -5.84 15.43
N SER A 60 -1.59 -6.37 14.87
CA SER A 60 -0.23 -5.79 14.99
C SER A 60 -0.06 -4.47 14.25
N GLN A 61 -0.96 -4.14 13.31
CA GLN A 61 -0.95 -2.89 12.54
C GLN A 61 -1.87 -1.81 13.11
N LEU A 62 -2.59 -2.11 14.19
CA LEU A 62 -3.53 -1.17 14.80
C LEU A 62 -2.83 -0.35 15.87
N ASP A 63 -2.94 0.98 15.80
CA ASP A 63 -2.57 1.85 16.90
C ASP A 63 -3.54 1.61 18.07
N GLU A 64 -3.03 1.64 19.31
CA GLU A 64 -3.86 1.42 20.51
C GLU A 64 -5.09 2.34 20.49
N GLY A 65 -6.26 1.74 20.34
CA GLY A 65 -7.58 2.39 20.52
C GLY A 65 -8.31 2.85 19.25
N GLN A 66 -7.79 2.68 18.03
CA GLN A 66 -8.41 3.34 16.87
C GLN A 66 -9.30 2.49 15.95
N ASP A 67 -9.12 1.19 15.80
CA ASP A 67 -9.82 0.46 14.73
C ASP A 67 -10.43 -0.91 15.12
N ARG A 68 -10.27 -1.38 16.36
CA ARG A 68 -10.72 -2.74 16.74
C ARG A 68 -12.24 -2.92 16.69
N ASP A 69 -13.00 -1.88 17.02
CA ASP A 69 -14.47 -1.98 17.17
C ASP A 69 -15.26 -1.79 15.87
N GLU A 70 -14.62 -1.31 14.80
CA GLU A 70 -15.31 -0.99 13.54
C GLU A 70 -15.30 -2.13 12.49
N TYR A 71 -14.46 -3.14 12.63
CA TYR A 71 -14.14 -4.09 11.57
C TYR A 71 -15.12 -5.27 11.35
N PRO A 72 -15.77 -5.86 12.38
CA PRO A 72 -16.70 -6.97 12.13
C PRO A 72 -17.91 -6.56 11.27
N SER A 73 -18.26 -5.27 11.29
CA SER A 73 -19.45 -4.78 10.59
C SER A 73 -19.24 -4.53 9.08
N THR A 74 -17.98 -4.54 8.58
CA THR A 74 -17.71 -4.15 7.18
C THR A 74 -17.69 -5.32 6.20
N LEU A 75 -17.39 -6.55 6.63
CA LEU A 75 -17.24 -7.70 5.74
C LEU A 75 -18.48 -7.96 4.87
N GLU A 76 -19.68 -7.87 5.44
CA GLU A 76 -20.91 -8.08 4.68
C GLU A 76 -21.13 -6.98 3.62
N ARG A 77 -20.85 -5.72 3.98
CA ARG A 77 -20.90 -4.59 3.06
C ARG A 77 -19.85 -4.71 1.98
N ASP A 78 -18.63 -5.07 2.36
CA ASP A 78 -17.50 -5.23 1.44
C ASP A 78 -17.74 -6.40 0.48
N SER A 79 -18.27 -7.52 0.97
CA SER A 79 -18.69 -8.65 0.14
C SER A 79 -19.78 -8.26 -0.86
N ARG A 80 -20.74 -7.42 -0.47
CA ARG A 80 -21.76 -6.91 -1.41
C ARG A 80 -21.13 -6.06 -2.51
N ARG A 81 -20.13 -5.21 -2.20
CA ARG A 81 -19.40 -4.41 -3.19
C ARG A 81 -18.58 -5.30 -4.12
N LEU A 82 -17.89 -6.29 -3.57
CA LEU A 82 -17.07 -7.21 -4.35
C LEU A 82 -17.90 -8.14 -5.26
N LYS A 83 -19.16 -8.46 -4.90
CA LYS A 83 -20.08 -9.21 -5.79
C LYS A 83 -20.35 -8.48 -7.12
N THR A 84 -20.25 -7.17 -7.16
CA THR A 84 -20.44 -6.36 -8.37
C THR A 84 -19.11 -6.02 -9.07
N SER A 85 -17.99 -6.53 -8.56
CA SER A 85 -16.66 -6.41 -9.13
C SER A 85 -16.21 -7.74 -9.74
N SER A 86 -15.01 -7.76 -10.26
CA SER A 86 -14.40 -8.97 -10.87
C SER A 86 -13.76 -9.93 -9.86
N ALA A 87 -14.10 -9.87 -8.56
CA ALA A 87 -13.58 -10.79 -7.55
C ALA A 87 -14.25 -12.15 -7.61
N ASP A 88 -13.47 -13.24 -7.58
CA ASP A 88 -13.97 -14.63 -7.52
C ASP A 88 -14.13 -15.09 -6.07
N LEU A 89 -13.23 -14.66 -5.19
CA LEU A 89 -13.15 -15.12 -3.81
C LEU A 89 -12.77 -13.98 -2.85
N VAL A 90 -13.43 -13.95 -1.71
CA VAL A 90 -13.02 -13.16 -0.53
C VAL A 90 -12.44 -14.12 0.49
N PHE A 91 -11.17 -13.91 0.84
CA PHE A 91 -10.53 -14.58 1.96
C PHE A 91 -10.57 -13.68 3.19
N ALA A 92 -11.38 -14.06 4.16
CA ALA A 92 -11.58 -13.31 5.40
C ALA A 92 -11.18 -14.17 6.62
N PRO A 93 -9.86 -14.41 6.83
CA PRO A 93 -9.38 -15.27 7.91
C PRO A 93 -9.57 -14.62 9.29
N SER A 94 -9.67 -15.45 10.33
CA SER A 94 -9.53 -15.00 11.70
C SER A 94 -8.06 -14.73 12.07
N VAL A 95 -7.84 -14.11 13.23
CA VAL A 95 -6.47 -13.92 13.77
C VAL A 95 -5.79 -15.28 14.01
N GLU A 96 -6.53 -16.27 14.52
CA GLU A 96 -6.02 -17.62 14.76
C GLU A 96 -5.68 -18.33 13.46
N THR A 97 -6.43 -18.10 12.39
CA THR A 97 -6.10 -18.63 11.05
C THR A 97 -4.79 -18.03 10.53
N MET A 98 -4.58 -16.72 10.73
CA MET A 98 -3.37 -16.04 10.30
C MET A 98 -2.17 -16.33 11.22
N TYR A 99 -2.39 -16.44 12.52
CA TYR A 99 -1.37 -16.59 13.55
C TYR A 99 -1.66 -17.79 14.47
N PRO A 100 -1.48 -19.04 13.99
CA PRO A 100 -1.90 -20.25 14.71
C PRO A 100 -1.17 -20.49 16.03
N PHE A 101 -0.03 -19.84 16.25
CA PHE A 101 0.73 -19.90 17.52
C PHE A 101 0.61 -18.60 18.34
N GLY A 102 -0.34 -17.71 17.96
CA GLY A 102 -0.50 -16.38 18.56
C GLY A 102 0.47 -15.36 17.96
N LEU A 103 0.18 -14.08 18.22
CA LEU A 103 0.98 -12.95 17.69
C LEU A 103 2.38 -12.92 18.28
N ASP A 104 2.51 -13.19 19.58
CA ASP A 104 3.79 -13.11 20.30
C ASP A 104 4.81 -14.19 19.84
N MET A 105 4.32 -15.28 19.27
CA MET A 105 5.15 -16.39 18.75
C MET A 105 5.20 -16.41 17.22
N ALA A 106 4.71 -15.37 16.58
CA ALA A 106 4.64 -15.31 15.13
C ALA A 106 6.05 -15.13 14.53
N THR A 107 6.34 -15.91 13.47
CA THR A 107 7.51 -15.62 12.63
C THR A 107 7.34 -14.25 12.00
N THR A 108 8.33 -13.39 12.14
CA THR A 108 8.35 -12.03 11.59
C THR A 108 9.22 -11.97 10.35
N VAL A 109 8.76 -11.26 9.34
CA VAL A 109 9.53 -10.91 8.14
C VAL A 109 9.85 -9.42 8.22
N SER A 110 11.13 -9.05 8.15
CA SER A 110 11.60 -7.67 8.19
C SER A 110 12.42 -7.36 6.93
N VAL A 111 12.31 -6.11 6.44
CA VAL A 111 13.09 -5.59 5.32
C VAL A 111 13.90 -4.40 5.82
N PRO A 112 15.13 -4.63 6.34
CA PRO A 112 15.95 -3.56 6.90
C PRO A 112 16.22 -2.43 5.90
N GLY A 113 16.39 -1.23 6.40
CA GLY A 113 16.65 -0.04 5.59
C GLY A 113 15.38 0.58 5.03
N LEU A 114 14.64 -0.11 4.16
CA LEU A 114 13.38 0.41 3.60
C LEU A 114 12.28 0.57 4.66
N SER A 115 12.24 -0.33 5.64
CA SER A 115 11.24 -0.33 6.71
C SER A 115 11.50 0.72 7.80
N GLU A 116 12.69 1.29 7.86
CA GLU A 116 13.13 2.15 8.97
C GLU A 116 13.02 3.65 8.64
N ASN A 117 12.81 4.00 7.37
CA ASN A 117 12.72 5.37 6.90
C ASN A 117 11.27 5.85 6.81
N PHE A 118 11.08 7.17 6.69
CA PHE A 118 9.76 7.81 6.47
C PHE A 118 8.68 7.34 7.45
N CYS A 119 7.66 6.64 6.96
CA CYS A 119 6.59 6.10 7.82
C CYS A 119 7.14 5.12 8.86
N GLY A 120 8.20 4.38 8.56
CA GLY A 120 8.81 3.45 9.50
C GLY A 120 9.55 4.13 10.65
N GLU A 121 10.20 5.27 10.41
CA GLU A 121 10.82 6.08 11.47
C GLU A 121 9.80 6.57 12.50
N LEU A 122 8.60 6.85 12.04
CA LEU A 122 7.51 7.37 12.86
C LEU A 122 6.65 6.29 13.50
N ARG A 123 6.66 5.12 12.90
CA ARG A 123 5.92 3.93 13.33
C ARG A 123 6.85 2.73 13.33
N PRO A 124 7.78 2.64 14.30
CA PRO A 124 8.72 1.51 14.40
C PRO A 124 7.97 0.17 14.41
N GLY A 125 8.43 -0.80 13.62
CA GLY A 125 7.81 -2.14 13.49
C GLY A 125 6.57 -2.20 12.59
N HIS A 126 6.06 -1.07 12.09
CA HIS A 126 4.89 -1.05 11.22
C HIS A 126 5.09 -1.89 9.95
N PHE A 127 6.22 -1.71 9.26
CA PHE A 127 6.47 -2.45 8.03
C PHE A 127 6.81 -3.93 8.29
N ASP A 128 7.34 -4.29 9.44
CA ASP A 128 7.53 -5.70 9.83
C ASP A 128 6.17 -6.41 9.96
N SER A 129 5.17 -5.72 10.50
CA SER A 129 3.80 -6.24 10.51
C SER A 129 3.23 -6.39 9.09
N VAL A 130 3.45 -5.39 8.22
CA VAL A 130 2.98 -5.39 6.82
C VAL A 130 3.61 -6.54 6.03
N THR A 131 4.93 -6.69 6.10
CA THR A 131 5.64 -7.76 5.38
C THR A 131 5.29 -9.15 5.92
N THR A 132 5.15 -9.28 7.24
CA THR A 132 4.76 -10.53 7.88
C THR A 132 3.38 -11.01 7.42
N VAL A 133 2.36 -10.14 7.49
CA VAL A 133 1.00 -10.50 7.05
C VAL A 133 0.94 -10.77 5.55
N THR A 134 1.67 -9.99 4.76
CA THR A 134 1.70 -10.15 3.30
C THR A 134 2.41 -11.45 2.90
N ALA A 135 3.54 -11.78 3.52
CA ALA A 135 4.22 -13.06 3.29
C ALA A 135 3.34 -14.26 3.63
N ARG A 136 2.57 -14.19 4.72
CA ARG A 136 1.58 -15.24 5.07
C ARG A 136 0.48 -15.35 4.03
N LEU A 137 -0.06 -14.24 3.55
CA LEU A 137 -1.07 -14.25 2.48
C LEU A 137 -0.49 -14.84 1.19
N PHE A 138 0.75 -14.49 0.82
CA PHE A 138 1.42 -15.10 -0.34
C PHE A 138 1.62 -16.59 -0.18
N ALA A 139 2.02 -17.06 1.00
CA ALA A 139 2.19 -18.49 1.28
C ALA A 139 0.86 -19.29 1.27
N MET A 140 -0.26 -18.65 1.62
CA MET A 140 -1.58 -19.29 1.64
C MET A 140 -2.29 -19.26 0.27
N VAL A 141 -2.21 -18.14 -0.44
CA VAL A 141 -2.90 -17.93 -1.72
C VAL A 141 -2.04 -18.42 -2.89
N LEU A 142 -0.72 -18.42 -2.76
CA LEU A 142 0.24 -18.74 -3.82
C LEU A 142 -0.07 -17.97 -5.12
N PRO A 143 -0.17 -16.62 -5.08
CA PRO A 143 -0.60 -15.85 -6.23
C PRO A 143 0.51 -15.73 -7.27
N ASP A 144 0.15 -15.67 -8.57
CA ASP A 144 1.07 -15.29 -9.65
C ASP A 144 1.30 -13.78 -9.68
N VAL A 145 0.27 -13.04 -9.27
CA VAL A 145 0.26 -11.58 -9.27
C VAL A 145 -0.33 -11.07 -7.97
N ALA A 146 0.24 -10.00 -7.40
CA ALA A 146 -0.36 -9.27 -6.29
C ALA A 146 -0.43 -7.77 -6.62
N VAL A 147 -1.61 -7.16 -6.43
CA VAL A 147 -1.86 -5.77 -6.81
C VAL A 147 -1.94 -4.88 -5.59
N PHE A 148 -1.14 -3.80 -5.59
CA PHE A 148 -1.06 -2.80 -4.53
C PHE A 148 -1.29 -1.40 -5.11
N GLY A 149 -1.86 -0.50 -4.31
CA GLY A 149 -2.07 0.88 -4.74
C GLY A 149 -0.81 1.74 -4.60
N GLN A 150 -0.55 2.59 -5.58
CA GLN A 150 0.54 3.59 -5.54
C GLN A 150 0.39 4.58 -4.37
N LYS A 151 -0.81 4.77 -3.87
CA LYS A 151 -1.06 5.64 -2.72
C LYS A 151 -0.22 5.25 -1.50
N ASP A 152 -0.05 3.93 -1.26
CA ASP A 152 0.75 3.39 -0.15
C ASP A 152 2.14 2.99 -0.69
N TYR A 153 2.85 3.98 -1.30
CA TYR A 153 4.04 3.75 -2.12
C TYR A 153 5.16 3.04 -1.37
N GLN A 154 5.55 3.51 -0.19
CA GLN A 154 6.56 2.84 0.62
C GLN A 154 6.17 1.38 0.96
N GLN A 155 4.90 1.14 1.25
CA GLN A 155 4.41 -0.22 1.52
C GLN A 155 4.64 -1.15 0.33
N GLN A 156 4.28 -0.72 -0.88
CA GLN A 156 4.46 -1.55 -2.07
C GLN A 156 5.93 -1.76 -2.41
N LEU A 157 6.82 -0.79 -2.15
CA LEU A 157 8.27 -0.95 -2.32
C LEU A 157 8.84 -1.99 -1.36
N VAL A 158 8.49 -1.91 -0.07
CA VAL A 158 8.92 -2.87 0.95
C VAL A 158 8.45 -4.28 0.60
N ILE A 159 7.19 -4.43 0.14
CA ILE A 159 6.63 -5.72 -0.27
C ILE A 159 7.32 -6.26 -1.53
N ARG A 160 7.60 -5.40 -2.50
CA ARG A 160 8.33 -5.79 -3.72
C ARG A 160 9.73 -6.28 -3.37
N HIS A 161 10.47 -5.53 -2.56
CA HIS A 161 11.80 -5.93 -2.09
C HIS A 161 11.75 -7.28 -1.36
N MET A 162 10.81 -7.46 -0.44
CA MET A 162 10.60 -8.75 0.24
C MET A 162 10.36 -9.89 -0.76
N ALA A 163 9.49 -9.69 -1.74
CA ALA A 163 9.15 -10.73 -2.71
C ALA A 163 10.37 -11.11 -3.56
N GLU A 164 11.15 -10.14 -4.01
CA GLU A 164 12.37 -10.34 -4.81
C GLU A 164 13.48 -11.00 -3.99
N ASP A 165 13.80 -10.48 -2.80
CA ASP A 165 14.84 -11.00 -1.91
C ASP A 165 14.56 -12.44 -1.47
N MET A 166 13.32 -12.74 -1.13
CA MET A 166 12.88 -14.09 -0.75
C MET A 166 12.60 -15.01 -1.95
N SER A 167 12.81 -14.54 -3.19
CA SER A 167 12.53 -15.29 -4.42
C SER A 167 11.10 -15.86 -4.46
N LEU A 168 10.11 -15.09 -3.99
CA LEU A 168 8.72 -15.49 -4.04
C LEU A 168 8.22 -15.43 -5.48
N PRO A 169 7.51 -16.47 -5.98
CA PRO A 169 7.05 -16.52 -7.37
C PRO A 169 5.79 -15.67 -7.58
N VAL A 170 5.84 -14.40 -7.19
CA VAL A 170 4.73 -13.46 -7.30
C VAL A 170 5.20 -12.16 -7.96
N LYS A 171 4.48 -11.71 -8.99
CA LYS A 171 4.72 -10.41 -9.62
C LYS A 171 3.94 -9.32 -8.88
N ILE A 172 4.63 -8.29 -8.39
CA ILE A 172 3.99 -7.15 -7.75
C ILE A 172 3.62 -6.10 -8.79
N ILE A 173 2.32 -5.77 -8.88
CA ILE A 173 1.77 -4.75 -9.77
C ILE A 173 1.31 -3.56 -8.93
N THR A 174 1.64 -2.37 -9.40
CA THR A 174 1.24 -1.10 -8.78
C THR A 174 0.10 -0.48 -9.58
N ALA A 175 -1.04 -0.23 -8.91
CA ALA A 175 -2.17 0.46 -9.50
C ALA A 175 -2.10 1.96 -9.20
N GLU A 176 -2.51 2.78 -10.15
CA GLU A 176 -2.57 4.22 -9.97
C GLU A 176 -3.53 4.65 -8.84
N THR A 177 -3.25 5.81 -8.26
CA THR A 177 -4.07 6.37 -7.19
C THR A 177 -5.39 6.90 -7.74
N VAL A 178 -6.51 6.27 -7.40
CA VAL A 178 -7.85 6.79 -7.70
C VAL A 178 -8.13 8.03 -6.86
N ARG A 179 -8.59 9.09 -7.52
CA ARG A 179 -8.84 10.40 -6.88
C ARG A 179 -10.30 10.83 -7.05
N GLU A 180 -10.74 11.70 -6.13
CA GLU A 180 -11.97 12.48 -6.29
C GLU A 180 -11.76 13.54 -7.37
N ASP A 181 -12.85 14.19 -7.84
CA ASP A 181 -12.80 15.21 -8.91
C ASP A 181 -11.92 16.41 -8.54
N ASP A 182 -11.78 16.70 -7.26
CA ASP A 182 -10.91 17.77 -6.73
C ASP A 182 -9.45 17.33 -6.50
N GLY A 183 -9.10 16.09 -6.85
CA GLY A 183 -7.75 15.54 -6.74
C GLY A 183 -7.46 14.81 -5.43
N LEU A 184 -8.32 14.89 -4.42
CA LEU A 184 -8.11 14.14 -3.17
C LEU A 184 -8.08 12.64 -3.45
N ALA A 185 -7.04 11.94 -3.00
CA ALA A 185 -6.98 10.49 -3.11
C ALA A 185 -8.15 9.83 -2.36
N VAL A 186 -8.82 8.88 -3.00
CA VAL A 186 -9.90 8.13 -2.37
C VAL A 186 -9.36 7.34 -1.18
N GLY A 187 -10.07 7.42 -0.05
CA GLY A 187 -9.66 6.75 1.19
C GLY A 187 -10.81 6.55 2.15
N SER A 188 -10.76 5.46 2.92
CA SER A 188 -11.79 5.12 3.92
C SER A 188 -11.94 6.17 5.02
N ARG A 189 -10.87 6.91 5.32
CA ARG A 189 -10.87 7.98 6.34
C ARG A 189 -11.46 9.30 5.85
N ASN A 190 -11.65 9.50 4.54
CA ASN A 190 -12.18 10.75 3.99
C ASN A 190 -13.60 11.05 4.50
N SER A 191 -14.39 10.02 4.79
CA SER A 191 -15.73 10.18 5.35
C SER A 191 -15.77 10.71 6.80
N ARG A 192 -14.62 10.74 7.48
CA ARG A 192 -14.48 11.26 8.85
C ARG A 192 -14.06 12.74 8.88
N LEU A 193 -13.70 13.31 7.74
CA LEU A 193 -13.31 14.70 7.65
C LEU A 193 -14.52 15.61 7.93
N SER A 194 -14.31 16.65 8.71
CA SER A 194 -15.29 17.75 8.81
C SER A 194 -15.47 18.43 7.45
N GLY A 195 -16.54 19.18 7.24
CA GLY A 195 -16.72 19.93 6.01
C GLY A 195 -15.57 20.91 5.74
N GLU A 196 -15.03 21.52 6.80
CA GLU A 196 -13.88 22.44 6.73
C GLU A 196 -12.60 21.69 6.32
N ASP A 197 -12.28 20.57 6.98
CA ASP A 197 -11.10 19.77 6.67
C ASP A 197 -11.19 19.14 5.27
N ARG A 198 -12.40 18.68 4.88
CA ARG A 198 -12.65 18.16 3.54
C ARG A 198 -12.38 19.20 2.45
N ALA A 199 -12.71 20.46 2.70
CA ALA A 199 -12.45 21.55 1.75
C ALA A 199 -10.94 21.86 1.61
N LYS A 200 -10.15 21.65 2.67
CA LYS A 200 -8.68 21.83 2.66
C LYS A 200 -7.93 20.62 2.09
N ALA A 201 -8.47 19.42 2.21
CA ALA A 201 -7.78 18.18 1.87
C ALA A 201 -7.22 18.10 0.42
N PRO A 202 -7.85 18.69 -0.62
CA PRO A 202 -7.31 18.71 -1.98
C PRO A 202 -5.96 19.44 -2.12
N ALA A 203 -5.61 20.33 -1.18
CA ALA A 203 -4.32 21.03 -1.18
C ALA A 203 -3.13 20.06 -1.14
N LEU A 204 -3.31 18.85 -0.59
CA LEU A 204 -2.31 17.79 -0.59
C LEU A 204 -1.89 17.42 -2.02
N TYR A 205 -2.85 17.11 -2.88
CA TYR A 205 -2.58 16.77 -4.28
C TYR A 205 -2.09 17.97 -5.09
N GLN A 206 -2.62 19.16 -4.83
CA GLN A 206 -2.16 20.40 -5.48
C GLN A 206 -0.69 20.69 -5.14
N SER A 207 -0.27 20.42 -3.89
CA SER A 207 1.12 20.55 -3.47
C SER A 207 2.02 19.53 -4.19
N LEU A 208 1.59 18.27 -4.29
CA LEU A 208 2.29 17.22 -5.03
C LEU A 208 2.47 17.60 -6.51
N ARG A 209 1.39 18.08 -7.15
CA ARG A 209 1.44 18.54 -8.54
C ARG A 209 2.44 19.67 -8.74
N ALA A 210 2.40 20.68 -7.88
CA ALA A 210 3.31 21.81 -7.98
C ALA A 210 4.79 21.42 -7.84
N VAL A 211 5.11 20.49 -6.91
CA VAL A 211 6.46 19.95 -6.77
C VAL A 211 6.85 19.11 -8.00
N GLY A 212 5.92 18.30 -8.52
CA GLY A 212 6.12 17.52 -9.73
C GLY A 212 6.42 18.40 -10.96
N ASP A 213 5.67 19.49 -11.13
CA ASP A 213 5.89 20.45 -12.23
C ASP A 213 7.28 21.11 -12.14
N GLU A 214 7.76 21.47 -10.94
CA GLU A 214 9.11 22.01 -10.72
C GLU A 214 10.20 20.98 -11.08
N LEU A 215 9.97 19.71 -10.76
CA LEU A 215 10.89 18.63 -11.17
C LEU A 215 10.94 18.44 -12.68
N GLN A 216 9.78 18.45 -13.35
CA GLN A 216 9.69 18.37 -14.81
C GLN A 216 10.40 19.54 -15.47
N ASN A 217 10.36 20.72 -14.86
CA ASN A 217 11.11 21.91 -15.29
C ASN A 217 12.61 21.84 -14.99
N GLY A 218 13.11 20.71 -14.49
CA GLY A 218 14.53 20.47 -14.27
C GLY A 218 15.06 20.88 -12.91
N ARG A 219 14.22 21.34 -11.97
CA ARG A 219 14.66 21.66 -10.62
C ARG A 219 15.08 20.39 -9.89
N ARG A 220 16.26 20.41 -9.25
CA ARG A 220 16.85 19.21 -8.60
C ARG A 220 17.30 19.49 -7.15
N ASN A 221 16.98 20.66 -6.60
CA ASN A 221 17.19 20.95 -5.19
C ASN A 221 16.02 20.36 -4.38
N PHE A 222 16.11 19.08 -4.01
CA PHE A 222 15.05 18.34 -3.34
C PHE A 222 14.68 18.94 -1.99
N GLU A 223 15.65 19.44 -1.21
CA GLU A 223 15.39 20.11 0.07
C GLU A 223 14.54 21.38 -0.10
N GLU A 224 14.79 22.14 -1.14
CA GLU A 224 14.00 23.33 -1.46
C GLU A 224 12.58 22.94 -1.94
N LEU A 225 12.47 21.90 -2.76
CA LEU A 225 11.18 21.38 -3.22
C LEU A 225 10.32 20.85 -2.07
N GLU A 226 10.91 20.17 -1.10
CA GLU A 226 10.21 19.78 0.12
C GLU A 226 9.67 20.99 0.89
N LYS A 227 10.50 22.03 1.08
CA LYS A 227 10.08 23.28 1.75
C LYS A 227 8.93 23.96 1.01
N VAL A 228 8.98 23.99 -0.33
CA VAL A 228 7.91 24.54 -1.16
C VAL A 228 6.61 23.75 -0.94
N GLY A 229 6.69 22.41 -0.99
CA GLY A 229 5.54 21.55 -0.75
C GLY A 229 4.94 21.73 0.65
N GLN A 230 5.79 21.76 1.68
CA GLN A 230 5.38 21.99 3.08
C GLN A 230 4.70 23.34 3.27
N SER A 231 5.29 24.43 2.73
CA SER A 231 4.72 25.77 2.83
C SER A 231 3.31 25.82 2.25
N ARG A 232 3.09 25.22 1.07
CA ARG A 232 1.77 25.17 0.45
C ARG A 232 0.72 24.46 1.31
N LEU A 233 1.09 23.41 2.02
CA LEU A 233 0.19 22.70 2.93
C LEU A 233 -0.16 23.54 4.16
N VAL A 234 0.85 24.20 4.74
CA VAL A 234 0.67 25.12 5.89
C VAL A 234 -0.21 26.30 5.49
N ASP A 235 0.03 26.90 4.32
CA ASP A 235 -0.77 28.02 3.80
C ASP A 235 -2.24 27.62 3.55
N ALA A 236 -2.48 26.35 3.21
CA ALA A 236 -3.83 25.78 3.10
C ALA A 236 -4.47 25.46 4.48
N GLY A 237 -3.78 25.69 5.58
CA GLY A 237 -4.25 25.44 6.94
C GLY A 237 -4.17 23.96 7.35
N LEU A 238 -3.27 23.18 6.73
CA LEU A 238 -2.98 21.80 7.12
C LEU A 238 -1.82 21.77 8.11
N ILE A 239 -1.95 20.88 9.11
CA ILE A 239 -0.85 20.61 10.04
C ILE A 239 0.05 19.56 9.40
N VAL A 240 1.29 19.95 9.11
CA VAL A 240 2.29 19.06 8.52
C VAL A 240 3.14 18.46 9.65
N GLY A 241 2.99 17.16 9.87
CA GLY A 241 3.80 16.41 10.83
C GLY A 241 5.22 16.20 10.30
N THR A 242 5.38 15.22 9.43
CA THR A 242 6.61 15.02 8.65
C THR A 242 6.21 14.83 7.19
N THR A 243 6.82 15.59 6.32
CA THR A 243 6.57 15.52 4.88
C THR A 243 7.85 15.10 4.19
N ALA A 244 7.82 13.99 3.51
CA ALA A 244 8.85 13.61 2.56
C ALA A 244 8.20 13.47 1.18
N PHE A 245 8.82 14.06 0.17
CA PHE A 245 8.44 13.84 -1.22
C PHE A 245 9.31 12.73 -1.76
N GLU A 246 8.69 11.64 -2.16
CA GLU A 246 9.37 10.55 -2.83
C GLU A 246 9.25 10.75 -4.34
N PHE A 247 10.38 10.68 -5.02
CA PHE A 247 10.50 10.89 -6.45
C PHE A 247 10.53 9.51 -7.13
N VAL A 248 9.51 9.21 -7.89
CA VAL A 248 9.28 7.90 -8.50
C VAL A 248 9.36 8.02 -10.02
N GLY A 249 10.09 7.12 -10.66
CA GLY A 249 10.08 6.94 -12.11
C GLY A 249 11.40 7.20 -12.83
N ASP A 250 11.52 6.63 -14.00
CA ASP A 250 12.58 6.94 -14.96
C ASP A 250 12.28 8.25 -15.72
N ASP A 251 13.14 8.64 -16.65
CA ASP A 251 13.11 9.96 -17.29
C ASP A 251 11.82 10.33 -18.06
N LYS A 252 10.82 9.45 -18.16
CA LYS A 252 9.59 9.69 -18.94
C LYS A 252 8.30 9.80 -18.12
N GLU A 253 8.26 9.21 -16.92
CA GLU A 253 7.06 9.22 -16.06
C GLU A 253 7.41 9.49 -14.60
N ARG A 254 7.95 10.67 -14.32
CA ARG A 254 8.32 11.05 -12.94
C ARG A 254 7.08 11.42 -12.14
N GLY A 255 6.72 10.56 -11.20
CA GLY A 255 5.71 10.82 -10.20
C GLY A 255 6.29 11.38 -8.89
N VAL A 256 5.43 11.95 -8.07
CA VAL A 256 5.75 12.38 -6.71
C VAL A 256 4.73 11.77 -5.76
N SER A 257 5.19 11.13 -4.70
CA SER A 257 4.35 10.63 -3.62
C SER A 257 4.61 11.43 -2.35
N LEU A 258 3.57 11.70 -1.57
CA LEU A 258 3.65 12.39 -0.29
C LEU A 258 3.34 11.41 0.82
N PHE A 259 4.26 11.29 1.78
CA PHE A 259 4.05 10.58 3.02
C PHE A 259 3.68 11.56 4.13
N GLU A 260 2.50 11.39 4.70
CA GLU A 260 2.05 12.18 5.83
C GLU A 260 2.34 11.44 7.14
N SER A 261 3.05 12.09 8.04
CA SER A 261 3.34 11.58 9.36
C SER A 261 2.96 12.60 10.44
N ARG A 262 2.47 12.10 11.56
CA ARG A 262 1.91 12.90 12.65
C ARG A 262 2.92 13.41 13.71
N LYS A 263 4.23 13.16 13.57
CA LYS A 263 5.23 13.63 14.58
C LYS A 263 6.46 14.23 13.92
N ALA A 264 6.82 15.43 14.34
CA ALA A 264 8.07 16.08 13.95
C ALA A 264 9.27 15.39 14.60
N VAL A 265 10.25 14.96 13.80
CA VAL A 265 11.54 14.41 14.25
C VAL A 265 12.68 15.31 13.73
N PRO A 266 13.71 15.61 14.52
CA PRO A 266 14.83 16.46 14.08
C PRO A 266 15.67 15.79 13.00
N ARG A 267 15.96 16.55 11.93
CA ARG A 267 16.77 16.11 10.79
C ARG A 267 18.28 16.16 11.09
N PRO A 268 19.05 15.13 10.81
CA PRO A 268 20.06 15.24 9.75
C PRO A 268 20.34 13.98 8.93
N ARG A 269 19.59 12.89 9.08
CA ARG A 269 19.90 11.60 8.42
C ARG A 269 19.18 11.31 7.11
N ALA A 270 18.07 11.97 6.83
CA ALA A 270 17.21 11.71 5.67
C ALA A 270 17.90 11.96 4.31
N THR A 271 18.76 12.96 4.20
CA THR A 271 19.40 13.36 2.93
C THR A 271 20.47 12.40 2.42
N ALA A 272 21.17 11.67 3.31
CA ALA A 272 22.17 10.67 2.91
C ALA A 272 21.51 9.35 2.52
N ALA A 273 20.53 8.88 3.31
CA ALA A 273 19.74 7.69 3.01
C ALA A 273 18.94 7.85 1.70
N TRP A 274 18.50 9.06 1.38
CA TRP A 274 17.81 9.38 0.13
C TRP A 274 18.68 9.18 -1.12
N ARG A 275 19.93 9.63 -1.11
CA ARG A 275 20.83 9.42 -2.23
C ARG A 275 21.12 7.94 -2.44
N GLU A 276 21.33 7.21 -1.37
CA GLU A 276 21.60 5.77 -1.41
C GLU A 276 20.38 4.98 -1.90
N LEU A 277 19.17 5.34 -1.46
CA LEU A 277 17.91 4.73 -1.90
C LEU A 277 17.61 5.07 -3.37
N SER A 278 17.78 6.32 -3.79
CA SER A 278 17.63 6.73 -5.20
C SER A 278 18.61 5.99 -6.10
N GLU A 279 19.88 5.86 -5.69
CA GLU A 279 20.89 5.12 -6.45
C GLU A 279 20.64 3.60 -6.48
N GLN A 280 20.01 3.03 -5.43
CA GLN A 280 19.61 1.62 -5.40
C GLN A 280 18.38 1.37 -6.28
N LEU A 281 17.41 2.29 -6.28
CA LEU A 281 16.22 2.26 -7.15
C LEU A 281 16.61 2.42 -8.62
N ASP A 282 17.52 3.34 -8.94
CA ASP A 282 18.04 3.49 -10.30
C ASP A 282 18.77 2.23 -10.80
N ARG A 283 19.50 1.54 -9.91
CA ARG A 283 20.16 0.26 -10.25
C ARG A 283 19.17 -0.89 -10.43
N ALA A 284 18.13 -0.94 -9.62
CA ALA A 284 17.09 -1.98 -9.71
C ALA A 284 16.23 -1.81 -10.98
N LEU A 285 15.94 -0.57 -11.37
CA LEU A 285 15.13 -0.26 -12.56
C LEU A 285 15.91 -0.45 -13.87
N ILE A 286 17.23 -0.20 -13.89
CA ILE A 286 18.09 -0.42 -15.06
C ILE A 286 18.26 -1.92 -15.37
N GLY A 287 18.08 -2.81 -14.37
CA GLY A 287 18.19 -4.26 -14.53
C GLY A 287 17.00 -4.93 -15.22
N ILE A 288 15.84 -4.30 -15.27
CA ILE A 288 14.59 -4.88 -15.77
C ILE A 288 14.40 -4.72 -17.28
N ASP A 289 15.11 -3.79 -17.92
CA ASP A 289 14.93 -3.47 -19.35
C ASP A 289 15.93 -4.18 -20.30
N ARG A 290 16.54 -5.27 -19.86
CA ARG A 290 17.48 -6.08 -20.69
C ARG A 290 17.22 -7.59 -20.59
N SER A 291 15.96 -8.02 -20.75
CA SER A 291 15.71 -9.43 -21.09
C SER A 291 14.44 -9.60 -21.90
#